data_3c192bf7187e058a8bb8237bed1e52de
#
_entry.id   3c192bf7187e058a8bb8237bed1e52de
#
_cell.length_a   1.000
_cell.length_b   1.000
_cell.length_c   1.000
_cell.angle_alpha   90.00
_cell.angle_beta   90.00
_cell.angle_gamma   90.00
#
_symmetry.space_group_name_H-M   'P 1'
#
loop_
_entity.id
_entity.type
_entity.pdbx_description
1 polymer ?
#
loop_
_entity_poly.entity_id
_entity_poly.type
_entity_poly.pdbx_seq_one_letter_code
_entity_poly.pdbx_strand_id
1 'polypeptide(L)'
;MAFNKENYDLARYAYENVIANSLSKEKIENAHLQILKILRIEKKYRSASRKIKGMLTDDKFNRIAGNLELELVQLYKVQGETSEIETRLESIVSDYPRTLVSAEDYYLLGQVYTSEKWNLNKAKEFFDQVSKESSKSLFSPMAKTRSKAIDTYLNAEKDLEQHFSIANIDTLAVNASDSDSSTAGISVIVPDRTVPELYYQLADLEAFNFNRMDKGIEFLNKIISENPNSPFHPKSMFTLAFIYENSGDSLKADSARNLLLETYPNSEYASYISSGVQVELKEQETKFSEAEAQISVNTEKAIQLFKEVMELDEKNELAVSAAFTVGYHYDGSTQLDSALKYFNWIVENHPNSPQYKNANERIQTLQYVLSNLNEAPVDSSHLQEEN
;
A
#
# COMPACT_ATOMS: atom_id res chain seq x y z
N MET A 1 4.74 -6.65 24.02
CA MET A 1 4.79 -5.44 24.90
C MET A 1 6.11 -4.69 24.84
N ALA A 2 7.29 -5.28 25.13
CA ALA A 2 8.58 -4.54 25.09
C ALA A 2 8.96 -4.12 23.66
N PHE A 3 8.79 -4.99 22.69
CA PHE A 3 9.01 -4.71 21.27
C PHE A 3 8.17 -3.50 20.78
N ASN A 4 6.87 -3.46 21.08
CA ASN A 4 5.98 -2.37 20.69
C ASN A 4 6.27 -1.03 21.39
N LYS A 5 7.01 -1.07 22.49
CA LYS A 5 7.54 0.12 23.21
C LYS A 5 8.96 0.47 22.78
N GLU A 6 9.46 -0.13 21.72
CA GLU A 6 10.79 0.06 21.14
C GLU A 6 11.93 -0.23 22.14
N ASN A 7 11.65 -0.96 23.23
CA ASN A 7 12.67 -1.44 24.16
C ASN A 7 13.24 -2.78 23.63
N TYR A 8 14.13 -2.67 22.65
CA TYR A 8 14.64 -3.83 21.92
C TYR A 8 15.55 -4.73 22.75
N ASP A 9 16.26 -4.19 23.72
CA ASP A 9 17.09 -5.00 24.63
C ASP A 9 16.23 -5.90 25.53
N LEU A 10 15.18 -5.34 26.12
CA LEU A 10 14.24 -6.11 26.93
C LEU A 10 13.46 -7.11 26.08
N ALA A 11 13.07 -6.71 24.87
CA ALA A 11 12.36 -7.60 23.93
C ALA A 11 13.25 -8.78 23.54
N ARG A 12 14.50 -8.54 23.18
CA ARG A 12 15.48 -9.60 22.84
C ARG A 12 15.70 -10.55 24.01
N TYR A 13 15.93 -10.03 25.21
CA TYR A 13 16.03 -10.85 26.40
C TYR A 13 14.80 -11.75 26.64
N ALA A 14 13.61 -11.19 26.48
CA ALA A 14 12.37 -11.95 26.60
C ALA A 14 12.26 -13.07 25.55
N TYR A 15 12.60 -12.80 24.28
CA TYR A 15 12.60 -13.81 23.22
C TYR A 15 13.68 -14.89 23.42
N GLU A 16 14.86 -14.53 23.92
CA GLU A 16 15.91 -15.50 24.29
C GLU A 16 15.45 -16.42 25.39
N ASN A 17 14.71 -15.90 26.39
CA ASN A 17 14.08 -16.73 27.42
C ASN A 17 13.00 -17.68 26.85
N VAL A 18 12.21 -17.24 25.86
CA VAL A 18 11.26 -18.12 25.17
C VAL A 18 11.98 -19.24 24.44
N ILE A 19 13.09 -18.95 23.76
CA ILE A 19 13.90 -19.94 23.05
C ILE A 19 14.47 -20.98 24.04
N ALA A 20 14.94 -20.53 25.20
CA ALA A 20 15.58 -21.40 26.18
C ALA A 20 14.59 -22.28 26.97
N ASN A 21 13.37 -21.79 27.22
CA ASN A 21 12.47 -22.42 28.20
C ASN A 21 11.13 -22.88 27.63
N SER A 22 10.77 -22.52 26.40
CA SER A 22 9.48 -22.93 25.81
C SER A 22 9.53 -24.36 25.31
N LEU A 23 8.44 -25.10 25.54
CA LEU A 23 8.20 -26.40 24.92
C LEU A 23 7.48 -26.31 23.57
N SER A 24 6.97 -25.14 23.22
CA SER A 24 6.30 -24.92 21.94
C SER A 24 7.29 -24.58 20.84
N LYS A 25 7.42 -25.48 19.86
CA LYS A 25 8.27 -25.26 18.69
C LYS A 25 7.89 -23.95 17.95
N GLU A 26 6.59 -23.70 17.79
CA GLU A 26 6.06 -22.49 17.16
C GLU A 26 6.49 -21.21 17.89
N LYS A 27 6.39 -21.17 19.22
CA LYS A 27 6.84 -20.02 20.02
C LYS A 27 8.34 -19.80 19.89
N ILE A 28 9.13 -20.86 19.85
CA ILE A 28 10.59 -20.80 19.66
C ILE A 28 10.91 -20.24 18.29
N GLU A 29 10.29 -20.78 17.23
CA GLU A 29 10.48 -20.32 15.84
C GLU A 29 10.10 -18.82 15.71
N ASN A 30 8.95 -18.42 16.24
CA ASN A 30 8.53 -17.02 16.25
C ASN A 30 9.52 -16.13 17.02
N ALA A 31 10.00 -16.56 18.18
CA ALA A 31 11.00 -15.81 18.94
C ALA A 31 12.29 -15.58 18.14
N HIS A 32 12.75 -16.58 17.37
CA HIS A 32 13.88 -16.40 16.46
C HIS A 32 13.61 -15.35 15.38
N LEU A 33 12.44 -15.38 14.74
CA LEU A 33 12.07 -14.38 13.73
C LEU A 33 12.02 -12.97 14.34
N GLN A 34 11.46 -12.81 15.54
CA GLN A 34 11.42 -11.51 16.22
C GLN A 34 12.83 -10.98 16.57
N ILE A 35 13.75 -11.85 16.98
CA ILE A 35 15.16 -11.46 17.21
C ILE A 35 15.82 -11.00 15.90
N LEU A 36 15.53 -11.63 14.77
CA LEU A 36 16.06 -11.20 13.47
C LEU A 36 15.54 -9.81 13.08
N LYS A 37 14.24 -9.54 13.28
CA LYS A 37 13.64 -8.21 13.10
C LYS A 37 14.32 -7.16 13.98
N ILE A 38 14.55 -7.46 15.26
CA ILE A 38 15.28 -6.57 16.17
C ILE A 38 16.68 -6.27 15.62
N LEU A 39 17.42 -7.29 15.20
CA LEU A 39 18.77 -7.09 14.65
C LEU A 39 18.75 -6.20 13.40
N ARG A 40 17.73 -6.30 12.56
CA ARG A 40 17.55 -5.42 11.39
C ARG A 40 17.25 -3.98 11.81
N ILE A 41 16.36 -3.77 12.76
CA ILE A 41 16.04 -2.44 13.30
C ILE A 41 17.28 -1.79 13.94
N GLU A 42 18.05 -2.55 14.70
CA GLU A 42 19.32 -2.10 15.32
C GLU A 42 20.46 -1.95 14.30
N LYS A 43 20.19 -2.12 12.99
CA LYS A 43 21.19 -2.05 11.89
C LYS A 43 22.34 -3.07 12.04
N LYS A 44 22.14 -4.15 12.80
CA LYS A 44 23.12 -5.24 12.99
C LYS A 44 23.06 -6.26 11.84
N TYR A 45 23.09 -5.78 10.59
CA TYR A 45 22.80 -6.55 9.38
C TYR A 45 23.68 -7.78 9.20
N ARG A 46 25.01 -7.66 9.45
CA ARG A 46 25.93 -8.81 9.34
C ARG A 46 25.59 -9.93 10.33
N SER A 47 25.17 -9.56 11.53
CA SER A 47 24.77 -10.55 12.55
C SER A 47 23.46 -11.24 12.16
N ALA A 48 22.47 -10.48 11.71
CA ALA A 48 21.21 -11.01 11.23
C ALA A 48 21.42 -11.97 10.04
N SER A 49 22.14 -11.54 9.00
CA SER A 49 22.41 -12.37 7.81
C SER A 49 23.13 -13.67 8.15
N ARG A 50 24.16 -13.63 9.02
CA ARG A 50 24.87 -14.85 9.47
C ARG A 50 23.92 -15.80 10.21
N LYS A 51 23.07 -15.27 11.09
CA LYS A 51 22.11 -16.07 11.84
C LYS A 51 21.07 -16.70 10.91
N ILE A 52 20.51 -15.96 9.96
CA ILE A 52 19.57 -16.47 8.96
C ILE A 52 20.23 -17.61 8.15
N LYS A 53 21.41 -17.35 7.57
CA LYS A 53 22.13 -18.38 6.76
C LYS A 53 22.41 -19.64 7.56
N GLY A 54 22.77 -19.53 8.85
CA GLY A 54 22.96 -20.67 9.73
C GLY A 54 21.65 -21.43 10.00
N MET A 55 20.54 -20.71 10.15
CA MET A 55 19.24 -21.34 10.39
C MET A 55 18.70 -22.03 9.13
N LEU A 56 18.92 -21.46 7.94
CA LEU A 56 18.51 -22.06 6.66
C LEU A 56 19.23 -23.39 6.36
N THR A 57 20.38 -23.66 6.99
CA THR A 57 21.11 -24.94 6.87
C THR A 57 20.75 -25.96 7.96
N ASP A 58 19.86 -25.63 8.89
CA ASP A 58 19.46 -26.49 10.00
C ASP A 58 18.00 -26.94 9.83
N ASP A 59 17.78 -28.22 9.62
CA ASP A 59 16.45 -28.82 9.38
C ASP A 59 15.39 -28.50 10.44
N LYS A 60 15.82 -28.13 11.65
CA LYS A 60 14.85 -27.72 12.70
C LYS A 60 14.03 -26.50 12.30
N PHE A 61 14.55 -25.66 11.38
CA PHE A 61 13.90 -24.41 10.94
C PHE A 61 13.19 -24.52 9.59
N ASN A 62 13.07 -25.73 9.02
CA ASN A 62 12.38 -25.93 7.73
C ASN A 62 10.97 -25.35 7.70
N ARG A 63 10.22 -25.35 8.83
CA ARG A 63 8.86 -24.76 8.90
C ARG A 63 8.83 -23.26 8.68
N ILE A 64 9.91 -22.56 9.02
CA ILE A 64 10.02 -21.10 8.89
C ILE A 64 11.04 -20.68 7.83
N ALA A 65 11.51 -21.62 7.00
CA ALA A 65 12.52 -21.36 6.00
C ALA A 65 12.09 -20.21 5.06
N GLY A 66 10.84 -20.21 4.57
CA GLY A 66 10.31 -19.12 3.76
C GLY A 66 10.32 -17.76 4.49
N ASN A 67 9.99 -17.73 5.79
CA ASN A 67 10.09 -16.49 6.57
C ASN A 67 11.53 -16.01 6.75
N LEU A 68 12.50 -16.96 6.84
CA LEU A 68 13.93 -16.65 6.93
C LEU A 68 14.46 -16.07 5.62
N GLU A 69 14.08 -16.64 4.48
CA GLU A 69 14.40 -16.11 3.16
C GLU A 69 13.83 -14.71 2.95
N LEU A 70 12.57 -14.52 3.31
CA LEU A 70 11.92 -13.21 3.24
C LEU A 70 12.60 -12.16 4.13
N GLU A 71 12.99 -12.52 5.37
CA GLU A 71 13.74 -11.63 6.25
C GLU A 71 15.14 -11.30 5.66
N LEU A 72 15.74 -12.22 4.92
CA LEU A 72 16.99 -11.98 4.20
C LEU A 72 16.80 -10.97 3.05
N VAL A 73 15.68 -11.06 2.31
CA VAL A 73 15.28 -10.05 1.31
C VAL A 73 15.11 -8.67 1.95
N GLN A 74 14.43 -8.60 3.10
CA GLN A 74 14.29 -7.34 3.84
C GLN A 74 15.66 -6.75 4.28
N LEU A 75 16.62 -7.60 4.66
CA LEU A 75 17.97 -7.15 4.95
C LEU A 75 18.68 -6.57 3.72
N TYR A 76 18.58 -7.21 2.56
CA TYR A 76 19.16 -6.68 1.33
C TYR A 76 18.51 -5.34 0.93
N LYS A 77 17.19 -5.24 1.05
CA LYS A 77 16.45 -4.00 0.77
C LYS A 77 16.98 -2.81 1.59
N VAL A 78 17.15 -2.98 2.90
CA VAL A 78 17.65 -1.90 3.78
C VAL A 78 19.14 -1.60 3.60
N GLN A 79 19.90 -2.50 2.97
CA GLN A 79 21.31 -2.31 2.62
C GLN A 79 21.50 -1.71 1.22
N GLY A 80 20.41 -1.56 0.44
CA GLY A 80 20.47 -1.09 -0.95
C GLY A 80 21.05 -2.12 -1.94
N GLU A 81 21.11 -3.40 -1.55
CA GLU A 81 21.59 -4.50 -2.39
C GLU A 81 20.46 -5.03 -3.28
N THR A 82 20.05 -4.22 -4.27
CA THR A 82 18.84 -4.49 -5.07
C THR A 82 19.01 -5.59 -6.11
N SER A 83 20.25 -5.90 -6.53
CA SER A 83 20.53 -6.83 -7.64
C SER A 83 20.06 -8.28 -7.42
N GLU A 84 19.98 -8.73 -6.17
CA GLU A 84 19.54 -10.08 -5.82
C GLU A 84 18.08 -10.18 -5.37
N ILE A 85 17.42 -9.02 -5.11
CA ILE A 85 16.09 -9.00 -4.51
C ILE A 85 15.08 -9.72 -5.40
N GLU A 86 14.98 -9.34 -6.67
CA GLU A 86 14.03 -9.91 -7.63
C GLU A 86 14.17 -11.43 -7.76
N THR A 87 15.39 -11.90 -7.99
CA THR A 87 15.66 -13.34 -8.14
C THR A 87 15.31 -14.15 -6.89
N ARG A 88 15.56 -13.59 -5.70
CA ARG A 88 15.18 -14.24 -4.44
C ARG A 88 13.67 -14.25 -4.24
N LEU A 89 13.00 -13.16 -4.53
CA LEU A 89 11.55 -13.08 -4.48
C LEU A 89 10.92 -14.12 -5.45
N GLU A 90 11.42 -14.23 -6.67
CA GLU A 90 10.96 -15.24 -7.64
C GLU A 90 11.20 -16.68 -7.15
N SER A 91 12.31 -16.93 -6.44
CA SER A 91 12.58 -18.24 -5.82
C SER A 91 11.59 -18.52 -4.68
N ILE A 92 11.34 -17.57 -3.80
CA ILE A 92 10.43 -17.73 -2.65
C ILE A 92 9.00 -18.08 -3.11
N VAL A 93 8.45 -17.39 -4.11
CA VAL A 93 7.09 -17.70 -4.60
C VAL A 93 7.02 -19.09 -5.26
N SER A 94 8.13 -19.56 -5.84
CA SER A 94 8.23 -20.90 -6.41
C SER A 94 8.31 -21.99 -5.34
N ASP A 95 9.11 -21.74 -4.28
CA ASP A 95 9.44 -22.73 -3.27
C ASP A 95 8.37 -22.86 -2.17
N TYR A 96 7.63 -21.77 -1.90
CA TYR A 96 6.63 -21.69 -0.82
C TYR A 96 5.23 -21.29 -1.30
N PRO A 97 4.67 -21.92 -2.35
CA PRO A 97 3.37 -21.52 -2.90
C PRO A 97 2.22 -21.68 -1.90
N ARG A 98 1.21 -20.83 -2.04
CA ARG A 98 -0.02 -20.83 -1.22
C ARG A 98 0.22 -20.64 0.28
N THR A 99 1.15 -19.75 0.62
CA THR A 99 1.49 -19.39 2.00
C THR A 99 1.30 -17.89 2.24
N LEU A 100 1.37 -17.48 3.51
CA LEU A 100 1.44 -16.06 3.86
C LEU A 100 2.76 -15.44 3.38
N VAL A 101 3.82 -16.24 3.30
CA VAL A 101 5.14 -15.80 2.82
C VAL A 101 5.08 -15.46 1.34
N SER A 102 4.57 -16.36 0.49
CA SER A 102 4.42 -16.09 -0.94
C SER A 102 3.47 -14.92 -1.22
N ALA A 103 2.43 -14.74 -0.40
CA ALA A 103 1.54 -13.58 -0.52
C ALA A 103 2.26 -12.25 -0.23
N GLU A 104 3.07 -12.18 0.84
CA GLU A 104 3.92 -11.02 1.12
C GLU A 104 4.92 -10.80 -0.02
N ASP A 105 5.51 -11.86 -0.51
CA ASP A 105 6.53 -11.84 -1.53
C ASP A 105 6.00 -11.33 -2.89
N TYR A 106 4.83 -11.81 -3.32
CA TYR A 106 4.15 -11.25 -4.50
C TYR A 106 3.84 -9.77 -4.35
N TYR A 107 3.51 -9.32 -3.13
CA TYR A 107 3.31 -7.90 -2.87
C TYR A 107 4.62 -7.10 -3.08
N LEU A 108 5.74 -7.61 -2.58
CA LEU A 108 7.06 -7.01 -2.76
C LEU A 108 7.50 -6.99 -4.24
N LEU A 109 7.25 -8.08 -4.98
CA LEU A 109 7.45 -8.10 -6.44
C LEU A 109 6.63 -7.01 -7.14
N GLY A 110 5.35 -6.88 -6.79
CA GLY A 110 4.50 -5.81 -7.29
C GLY A 110 5.11 -4.42 -7.05
N GLN A 111 5.65 -4.17 -5.85
CA GLN A 111 6.34 -2.92 -5.52
C GLN A 111 7.60 -2.70 -6.38
N VAL A 112 8.45 -3.71 -6.54
CA VAL A 112 9.66 -3.62 -7.38
C VAL A 112 9.30 -3.28 -8.82
N TYR A 113 8.27 -3.92 -9.37
CA TYR A 113 7.83 -3.69 -10.75
C TYR A 113 7.11 -2.36 -10.94
N THR A 114 6.58 -1.76 -9.87
CA THR A 114 5.99 -0.42 -9.91
C THR A 114 7.05 0.67 -9.79
N SER A 115 7.98 0.55 -8.81
CA SER A 115 8.90 1.64 -8.48
C SER A 115 10.22 1.60 -9.25
N GLU A 116 10.77 0.41 -9.50
CA GLU A 116 12.12 0.25 -10.08
C GLU A 116 12.08 -0.12 -11.57
N LYS A 117 11.23 -1.07 -11.94
CA LYS A 117 11.15 -1.60 -13.32
C LYS A 117 10.18 -0.83 -14.21
N TRP A 118 9.22 -0.15 -13.63
CA TRP A 118 8.13 0.54 -14.32
C TRP A 118 7.43 -0.34 -15.37
N ASN A 119 7.02 -1.52 -14.94
CA ASN A 119 6.20 -2.43 -15.73
C ASN A 119 4.86 -2.67 -15.00
N LEU A 120 3.92 -1.75 -15.22
CA LEU A 120 2.65 -1.72 -14.50
C LEU A 120 1.79 -2.96 -14.77
N ASN A 121 1.83 -3.52 -15.98
CA ASN A 121 1.08 -4.74 -16.28
C ASN A 121 1.58 -5.93 -15.43
N LYS A 122 2.90 -6.12 -15.36
CA LYS A 122 3.50 -7.18 -14.56
C LYS A 122 3.34 -6.92 -13.06
N ALA A 123 3.44 -5.65 -12.63
CA ALA A 123 3.17 -5.26 -11.26
C ALA A 123 1.73 -5.63 -10.84
N LYS A 124 0.75 -5.32 -11.70
CA LYS A 124 -0.65 -5.68 -11.47
C LYS A 124 -0.83 -7.19 -11.36
N GLU A 125 -0.22 -7.97 -12.26
CA GLU A 125 -0.26 -9.43 -12.18
C GLU A 125 0.23 -9.94 -10.81
N PHE A 126 1.32 -9.41 -10.30
CA PHE A 126 1.85 -9.76 -8.98
C PHE A 126 0.90 -9.34 -7.84
N PHE A 127 0.38 -8.12 -7.84
CA PHE A 127 -0.59 -7.71 -6.83
C PHE A 127 -1.86 -8.57 -6.85
N ASP A 128 -2.34 -8.97 -8.03
CA ASP A 128 -3.51 -9.83 -8.18
C ASP A 128 -3.25 -11.28 -7.71
N GLN A 129 -1.98 -11.73 -7.65
CA GLN A 129 -1.61 -13.02 -7.09
C GLN A 129 -1.66 -13.04 -5.56
N VAL A 130 -1.42 -11.93 -4.87
CA VAL A 130 -1.36 -11.87 -3.40
C VAL A 130 -2.57 -12.56 -2.75
N SER A 131 -3.79 -12.23 -3.18
CA SER A 131 -5.02 -12.81 -2.62
C SER A 131 -5.22 -14.28 -3.01
N LYS A 132 -4.65 -14.74 -4.12
CA LYS A 132 -4.70 -16.13 -4.58
C LYS A 132 -3.74 -17.02 -3.79
N GLU A 133 -2.60 -16.46 -3.37
CA GLU A 133 -1.65 -17.15 -2.49
C GLU A 133 -2.22 -17.30 -1.08
N SER A 134 -2.71 -16.21 -0.52
CA SER A 134 -3.39 -16.24 0.78
C SER A 134 -4.38 -15.10 0.92
N SER A 135 -5.67 -15.43 0.90
CA SER A 135 -6.74 -14.45 1.16
C SER A 135 -6.69 -13.86 2.58
N LYS A 136 -5.98 -14.51 3.51
CA LYS A 136 -5.78 -14.07 4.90
C LYS A 136 -4.52 -13.21 5.08
N SER A 137 -3.77 -12.92 4.03
CA SER A 137 -2.61 -12.04 4.10
C SER A 137 -3.04 -10.61 4.39
N LEU A 138 -2.33 -9.95 5.33
CA LEU A 138 -2.51 -8.52 5.60
C LEU A 138 -2.19 -7.65 4.37
N PHE A 139 -1.43 -8.18 3.41
CA PHE A 139 -1.12 -7.50 2.15
C PHE A 139 -2.24 -7.58 1.11
N SER A 140 -3.22 -8.49 1.25
CA SER A 140 -4.30 -8.66 0.28
C SER A 140 -5.14 -7.39 0.04
N PRO A 141 -5.57 -6.63 1.06
CA PRO A 141 -6.31 -5.38 0.86
C PRO A 141 -5.49 -4.33 0.12
N MET A 142 -4.23 -4.16 0.52
CA MET A 142 -3.31 -3.21 -0.08
C MET A 142 -2.98 -3.55 -1.53
N ALA A 143 -2.75 -4.83 -1.83
CA ALA A 143 -2.53 -5.30 -3.18
C ALA A 143 -3.70 -4.96 -4.12
N LYS A 144 -4.94 -5.09 -3.65
CA LYS A 144 -6.14 -4.67 -4.41
C LYS A 144 -6.16 -3.17 -4.68
N THR A 145 -5.80 -2.36 -3.68
CA THR A 145 -5.71 -0.90 -3.85
C THR A 145 -4.63 -0.54 -4.86
N ARG A 146 -3.45 -1.17 -4.79
CA ARG A 146 -2.35 -0.95 -5.74
C ARG A 146 -2.73 -1.39 -7.16
N SER A 147 -3.37 -2.57 -7.30
CA SER A 147 -3.87 -3.05 -8.59
C SER A 147 -4.88 -2.06 -9.21
N LYS A 148 -5.81 -1.53 -8.42
CA LYS A 148 -6.78 -0.52 -8.87
C LYS A 148 -6.11 0.80 -9.26
N ALA A 149 -5.12 1.27 -8.50
CA ALA A 149 -4.35 2.47 -8.84
C ALA A 149 -3.64 2.30 -10.19
N ILE A 150 -3.10 1.12 -10.48
CA ILE A 150 -2.52 0.80 -11.79
C ILE A 150 -3.56 0.86 -12.90
N ASP A 151 -4.74 0.26 -12.71
CA ASP A 151 -5.82 0.34 -13.71
C ASP A 151 -6.23 1.80 -13.96
N THR A 152 -6.32 2.60 -12.92
CA THR A 152 -6.64 4.03 -13.02
C THR A 152 -5.58 4.78 -13.84
N TYR A 153 -4.30 4.48 -13.59
CA TYR A 153 -3.18 5.07 -14.32
C TYR A 153 -3.20 4.71 -15.80
N LEU A 154 -3.30 3.42 -16.13
CA LEU A 154 -3.32 2.93 -17.51
C LEU A 154 -4.53 3.48 -18.29
N ASN A 155 -5.68 3.62 -17.64
CA ASN A 155 -6.85 4.23 -18.26
C ASN A 155 -6.64 5.75 -18.52
N ALA A 156 -5.97 6.45 -17.60
CA ALA A 156 -5.65 7.87 -17.81
C ALA A 156 -4.63 8.07 -18.93
N GLU A 157 -3.59 7.23 -19.03
CA GLU A 157 -2.66 7.25 -20.16
C GLU A 157 -3.38 7.00 -21.50
N LYS A 158 -4.24 6.01 -21.55
CA LYS A 158 -5.02 5.68 -22.76
C LYS A 158 -5.91 6.86 -23.20
N ASP A 159 -6.62 7.50 -22.27
CA ASP A 159 -7.46 8.67 -22.60
C ASP A 159 -6.60 9.84 -23.07
N LEU A 160 -5.42 10.03 -22.49
CA LEU A 160 -4.48 11.07 -22.91
C LEU A 160 -3.94 10.82 -24.33
N GLU A 161 -3.55 9.58 -24.64
CA GLU A 161 -3.14 9.19 -25.99
C GLU A 161 -4.27 9.41 -27.01
N GLN A 162 -5.51 9.15 -26.63
CA GLN A 162 -6.67 9.37 -27.46
C GLN A 162 -6.88 10.86 -27.77
N HIS A 163 -6.74 11.76 -26.77
CA HIS A 163 -6.77 13.21 -27.00
C HIS A 163 -5.71 13.67 -28.00
N PHE A 164 -4.46 13.19 -27.88
CA PHE A 164 -3.40 13.54 -28.82
C PHE A 164 -3.62 12.98 -30.22
N SER A 165 -4.18 11.77 -30.32
CA SER A 165 -4.52 11.17 -31.62
C SER A 165 -5.57 11.99 -32.35
N ILE A 166 -6.59 12.48 -31.65
CA ILE A 166 -7.65 13.33 -32.21
C ILE A 166 -7.05 14.66 -32.66
N ALA A 167 -6.25 15.33 -31.83
CA ALA A 167 -5.62 16.60 -32.20
C ALA A 167 -4.72 16.48 -33.43
N ASN A 168 -4.04 15.34 -33.60
CA ASN A 168 -3.23 15.08 -34.80
C ASN A 168 -4.09 14.90 -36.06
N ILE A 169 -5.25 14.24 -35.97
CA ILE A 169 -6.19 14.08 -37.09
C ILE A 169 -6.75 15.43 -37.52
N ASP A 170 -7.17 16.27 -36.57
CA ASP A 170 -7.68 17.61 -36.86
C ASP A 170 -6.61 18.48 -37.52
N THR A 171 -5.36 18.40 -37.11
CA THR A 171 -4.24 19.14 -37.71
C THR A 171 -3.95 18.68 -39.13
N LEU A 172 -4.06 17.39 -39.41
CA LEU A 172 -3.89 16.85 -40.78
C LEU A 172 -5.08 17.22 -41.68
N ALA A 173 -6.30 17.26 -41.15
CA ALA A 173 -7.51 17.64 -41.89
C ALA A 173 -7.47 19.15 -42.29
N VAL A 174 -6.98 20.01 -41.39
CA VAL A 174 -6.81 21.45 -41.67
C VAL A 174 -5.76 21.68 -42.77
N ASN A 175 -4.71 20.88 -42.84
CA ASN A 175 -3.66 20.99 -43.85
C ASN A 175 -4.04 20.34 -45.20
N ALA A 176 -5.15 19.56 -45.25
CA ALA A 176 -5.63 18.87 -46.46
C ALA A 176 -6.78 19.59 -47.19
N SER A 177 -7.07 20.86 -46.84
CA SER A 177 -8.22 21.64 -47.38
C SER A 177 -8.17 22.02 -48.85
N ASP A 178 -7.36 21.36 -49.69
CA ASP A 178 -7.27 21.60 -51.15
C ASP A 178 -7.54 20.36 -52.01
N SER A 179 -8.25 19.36 -51.58
CA SER A 179 -8.70 18.30 -52.48
C SER A 179 -9.96 17.58 -51.95
N ASP A 180 -11.00 17.58 -52.80
CA ASP A 180 -12.21 16.80 -52.74
C ASP A 180 -11.99 15.38 -52.13
N SER A 181 -12.41 15.18 -50.94
CA SER A 181 -12.53 13.82 -50.39
C SER A 181 -13.61 13.78 -49.30
N SER A 182 -14.67 13.10 -49.63
CA SER A 182 -15.70 12.63 -48.69
C SER A 182 -15.06 11.81 -47.55
N THR A 183 -14.68 12.44 -46.46
CA THR A 183 -14.35 11.74 -45.22
C THR A 183 -15.66 11.24 -44.60
N ALA A 184 -15.95 9.99 -44.85
CA ALA A 184 -17.00 9.26 -44.14
C ALA A 184 -16.74 9.42 -42.61
N GLY A 185 -17.74 9.91 -41.89
CA GLY A 185 -17.66 10.28 -40.50
C GLY A 185 -17.08 9.17 -39.61
N ILE A 186 -15.82 9.30 -39.30
CA ILE A 186 -15.24 8.56 -38.16
C ILE A 186 -15.82 9.25 -36.92
N SER A 187 -16.73 8.58 -36.25
CA SER A 187 -17.23 9.02 -34.95
C SER A 187 -16.05 8.92 -33.97
N VAL A 188 -15.31 10.00 -33.80
CA VAL A 188 -14.21 10.07 -32.83
C VAL A 188 -14.83 10.24 -31.47
N ILE A 189 -14.71 9.24 -30.62
CA ILE A 189 -15.13 9.31 -29.22
C ILE A 189 -14.08 10.13 -28.47
N VAL A 190 -14.43 11.35 -28.10
CA VAL A 190 -13.56 12.20 -27.24
C VAL A 190 -13.70 11.72 -25.80
N PRO A 191 -12.60 11.49 -25.07
CA PRO A 191 -12.67 11.17 -23.64
C PRO A 191 -13.40 12.27 -22.87
N ASP A 192 -14.18 11.88 -21.86
CA ASP A 192 -14.94 12.82 -21.00
C ASP A 192 -14.01 13.69 -20.13
N ARG A 193 -12.84 13.16 -19.74
CA ARG A 193 -11.82 13.84 -18.94
C ARG A 193 -10.95 14.74 -19.81
N THR A 194 -10.69 15.95 -19.33
CA THR A 194 -9.83 16.92 -20.02
C THR A 194 -8.34 16.58 -19.87
N VAL A 195 -7.49 17.05 -20.80
CA VAL A 195 -6.04 16.84 -20.74
C VAL A 195 -5.41 17.33 -19.43
N PRO A 196 -5.73 18.54 -18.88
CA PRO A 196 -5.19 18.96 -17.60
C PRO A 196 -5.67 18.07 -16.42
N GLU A 197 -6.89 17.57 -16.47
CA GLU A 197 -7.43 16.64 -15.48
C GLU A 197 -6.65 15.32 -15.50
N LEU A 198 -6.42 14.77 -16.69
CA LEU A 198 -5.62 13.55 -16.87
C LEU A 198 -4.18 13.74 -16.39
N TYR A 199 -3.53 14.86 -16.74
CA TYR A 199 -2.19 15.16 -16.23
C TYR A 199 -2.17 15.27 -14.72
N TYR A 200 -3.19 15.90 -14.10
CA TYR A 200 -3.26 15.99 -12.65
C TYR A 200 -3.43 14.60 -12.00
N GLN A 201 -4.29 13.75 -12.57
CA GLN A 201 -4.49 12.39 -12.10
C GLN A 201 -3.22 11.54 -12.23
N LEU A 202 -2.51 11.63 -13.35
CA LEU A 202 -1.24 10.94 -13.55
C LEU A 202 -0.18 11.46 -12.56
N ALA A 203 -0.11 12.79 -12.35
CA ALA A 203 0.80 13.39 -11.37
C ALA A 203 0.55 12.89 -9.95
N ASP A 204 -0.71 12.80 -9.57
CA ASP A 204 -1.13 12.32 -8.24
C ASP A 204 -0.74 10.86 -8.02
N LEU A 205 -1.02 9.99 -9.00
CA LEU A 205 -0.66 8.58 -8.94
C LEU A 205 0.87 8.36 -8.92
N GLU A 206 1.62 9.08 -9.76
CA GLU A 206 3.08 8.99 -9.80
C GLU A 206 3.70 9.40 -8.47
N ALA A 207 3.30 10.58 -7.96
CA ALA A 207 3.91 11.13 -6.76
C ALA A 207 3.53 10.37 -5.48
N PHE A 208 2.25 10.02 -5.31
CA PHE A 208 1.73 9.57 -4.02
C PHE A 208 1.39 8.08 -3.97
N ASN A 209 1.13 7.44 -5.12
CA ASN A 209 0.86 6.00 -5.15
C ASN A 209 2.08 5.17 -5.57
N PHE A 210 2.88 5.68 -6.50
CA PHE A 210 4.03 4.94 -7.05
C PHE A 210 5.38 5.44 -6.56
N ASN A 211 5.38 6.46 -5.69
CA ASN A 211 6.59 7.08 -5.12
C ASN A 211 7.59 7.59 -6.17
N ARG A 212 7.07 8.10 -7.30
CA ARG A 212 7.83 8.66 -8.41
C ARG A 212 7.64 10.18 -8.49
N MET A 213 8.10 10.88 -7.45
CA MET A 213 7.91 12.33 -7.26
C MET A 213 8.34 13.14 -8.50
N ASP A 214 9.49 12.80 -9.11
CA ASP A 214 10.00 13.52 -10.28
C ASP A 214 9.02 13.46 -11.46
N LYS A 215 8.38 12.32 -11.67
CA LYS A 215 7.38 12.16 -12.74
C LYS A 215 6.09 12.91 -12.44
N GLY A 216 5.66 12.88 -11.18
CA GLY A 216 4.52 13.69 -10.72
C GLY A 216 4.78 15.19 -10.98
N ILE A 217 5.98 15.68 -10.63
CA ILE A 217 6.41 17.07 -10.92
C ILE A 217 6.38 17.39 -12.42
N GLU A 218 6.83 16.47 -13.28
CA GLU A 218 6.79 16.67 -14.74
C GLU A 218 5.36 16.90 -15.24
N PHE A 219 4.38 16.09 -14.80
CA PHE A 219 2.98 16.26 -15.18
C PHE A 219 2.37 17.56 -14.64
N LEU A 220 2.66 17.92 -13.38
CA LEU A 220 2.19 19.20 -12.82
C LEU A 220 2.74 20.40 -13.59
N ASN A 221 4.02 20.36 -13.97
CA ASN A 221 4.64 21.41 -14.78
C ASN A 221 4.01 21.52 -16.19
N LYS A 222 3.59 20.41 -16.80
CA LYS A 222 2.84 20.46 -18.08
C LYS A 222 1.52 21.21 -17.93
N ILE A 223 0.79 20.99 -16.82
CA ILE A 223 -0.45 21.76 -16.55
C ILE A 223 -0.13 23.25 -16.45
N ILE A 224 0.92 23.59 -15.71
CA ILE A 224 1.30 25.00 -15.47
C ILE A 224 1.75 25.68 -16.75
N SER A 225 2.53 25.02 -17.60
CA SER A 225 3.08 25.62 -18.82
C SER A 225 2.11 25.63 -19.99
N GLU A 226 1.31 24.58 -20.15
CA GLU A 226 0.49 24.35 -21.34
C GLU A 226 -1.00 24.68 -21.14
N ASN A 227 -1.46 24.74 -19.88
CA ASN A 227 -2.88 24.87 -19.56
C ASN A 227 -3.18 25.98 -18.51
N PRO A 228 -2.74 27.21 -18.73
CA PRO A 228 -2.81 28.28 -17.72
C PRO A 228 -4.26 28.69 -17.34
N ASN A 229 -5.25 28.42 -18.20
CA ASN A 229 -6.65 28.71 -17.95
C ASN A 229 -7.43 27.53 -17.33
N SER A 230 -6.76 26.43 -17.03
CA SER A 230 -7.39 25.24 -16.46
C SER A 230 -7.72 25.46 -14.97
N PRO A 231 -8.83 24.92 -14.46
CA PRO A 231 -9.10 24.88 -13.04
C PRO A 231 -8.06 24.07 -12.25
N PHE A 232 -7.32 23.20 -12.93
CA PHE A 232 -6.20 22.45 -12.35
C PHE A 232 -4.89 23.25 -12.23
N HIS A 233 -4.78 24.42 -12.86
CA HIS A 233 -3.56 25.22 -12.83
C HIS A 233 -3.19 25.70 -11.41
N PRO A 234 -4.09 26.38 -10.63
CA PRO A 234 -3.76 26.75 -9.25
C PRO A 234 -3.59 25.53 -8.33
N LYS A 235 -4.34 24.47 -8.55
CA LYS A 235 -4.21 23.21 -7.81
C LYS A 235 -2.83 22.59 -8.05
N SER A 236 -2.32 22.62 -9.28
CA SER A 236 -1.00 22.09 -9.63
C SER A 236 0.13 22.87 -8.98
N MET A 237 0.06 24.20 -8.92
CA MET A 237 1.03 25.03 -8.19
C MET A 237 1.07 24.71 -6.70
N PHE A 238 -0.11 24.53 -6.08
CA PHE A 238 -0.23 24.18 -4.68
C PHE A 238 0.37 22.80 -4.41
N THR A 239 0.06 21.80 -5.24
CA THR A 239 0.60 20.45 -5.12
C THR A 239 2.12 20.42 -5.31
N LEU A 240 2.66 21.21 -6.24
CA LEU A 240 4.11 21.37 -6.41
C LEU A 240 4.78 21.93 -5.15
N ALA A 241 4.22 23.01 -4.57
CA ALA A 241 4.73 23.57 -3.33
C ALA A 241 4.80 22.54 -2.21
N PHE A 242 3.73 21.74 -2.06
CA PHE A 242 3.67 20.64 -1.10
C PHE A 242 4.73 19.56 -1.35
N ILE A 243 4.90 19.12 -2.61
CA ILE A 243 5.92 18.11 -2.96
C ILE A 243 7.32 18.62 -2.65
N TYR A 244 7.64 19.88 -3.01
CA TYR A 244 8.95 20.46 -2.73
C TYR A 244 9.21 20.64 -1.24
N GLU A 245 8.20 21.03 -0.46
CA GLU A 245 8.32 21.13 1.00
C GLU A 245 8.65 19.79 1.63
N ASN A 246 7.91 18.75 1.29
CA ASN A 246 8.12 17.39 1.81
C ASN A 246 9.45 16.78 1.35
N SER A 247 9.97 17.17 0.19
CA SER A 247 11.29 16.76 -0.27
C SER A 247 12.45 17.57 0.34
N GLY A 248 12.14 18.59 1.16
CA GLY A 248 13.13 19.45 1.80
C GLY A 248 13.68 20.57 0.89
N ASP A 249 13.13 20.77 -0.31
CA ASP A 249 13.51 21.85 -1.22
C ASP A 249 12.70 23.11 -0.94
N SER A 250 13.00 23.76 0.20
CA SER A 250 12.28 24.95 0.66
C SER A 250 12.31 26.11 -0.35
N LEU A 251 13.39 26.24 -1.14
CA LEU A 251 13.48 27.32 -2.14
C LEU A 251 12.47 27.15 -3.27
N LYS A 252 12.31 25.94 -3.77
CA LYS A 252 11.29 25.66 -4.80
C LYS A 252 9.88 25.69 -4.21
N ALA A 253 9.70 25.25 -2.99
CA ALA A 253 8.42 25.33 -2.29
C ALA A 253 7.95 26.78 -2.14
N ASP A 254 8.83 27.67 -1.68
CA ASP A 254 8.53 29.10 -1.55
C ASP A 254 8.28 29.77 -2.91
N SER A 255 9.06 29.40 -3.93
CA SER A 255 8.85 29.91 -5.30
C SER A 255 7.47 29.52 -5.84
N ALA A 256 7.06 28.28 -5.67
CA ALA A 256 5.75 27.78 -6.10
C ALA A 256 4.58 28.46 -5.32
N ARG A 257 4.76 28.67 -4.01
CA ARG A 257 3.79 29.39 -3.17
C ARG A 257 3.63 30.85 -3.60
N ASN A 258 4.75 31.56 -3.79
CA ASN A 258 4.72 32.94 -4.20
C ASN A 258 4.05 33.10 -5.57
N LEU A 259 4.39 32.24 -6.52
CA LEU A 259 3.77 32.24 -7.85
C LEU A 259 2.25 32.00 -7.77
N LEU A 260 1.80 31.08 -6.92
CA LEU A 260 0.37 30.84 -6.70
C LEU A 260 -0.32 32.08 -6.07
N LEU A 261 0.28 32.68 -5.05
CA LEU A 261 -0.29 33.86 -4.37
C LEU A 261 -0.37 35.09 -5.30
N GLU A 262 0.61 35.27 -6.17
CA GLU A 262 0.64 36.35 -7.16
C GLU A 262 -0.37 36.13 -8.30
N THR A 263 -0.48 34.88 -8.80
CA THR A 263 -1.32 34.56 -9.96
C THR A 263 -2.78 34.35 -9.58
N TYR A 264 -3.04 33.76 -8.42
CA TYR A 264 -4.38 33.36 -7.95
C TYR A 264 -4.66 33.78 -6.49
N PRO A 265 -4.57 35.10 -6.16
CA PRO A 265 -4.68 35.58 -4.77
C PRO A 265 -6.01 35.26 -4.09
N ASN A 266 -7.07 35.05 -4.87
CA ASN A 266 -8.42 34.78 -4.39
C ASN A 266 -8.81 33.27 -4.47
N SER A 267 -7.88 32.40 -4.82
CA SER A 267 -8.16 30.97 -4.84
C SER A 267 -8.24 30.37 -3.43
N GLU A 268 -8.95 29.27 -3.29
CA GLU A 268 -8.94 28.48 -2.04
C GLU A 268 -7.53 28.07 -1.63
N TYR A 269 -6.68 27.72 -2.58
CA TYR A 269 -5.28 27.33 -2.36
C TYR A 269 -4.42 28.47 -1.80
N ALA A 270 -4.64 29.70 -2.28
CA ALA A 270 -3.99 30.89 -1.72
C ALA A 270 -4.45 31.17 -0.29
N SER A 271 -5.74 30.93 0.00
CA SER A 271 -6.30 31.05 1.34
C SER A 271 -5.66 30.03 2.31
N TYR A 272 -5.44 28.81 1.89
CA TYR A 272 -4.75 27.80 2.70
C TYR A 272 -3.31 28.21 3.03
N ILE A 273 -2.55 28.70 2.05
CA ILE A 273 -1.17 29.18 2.26
C ILE A 273 -1.17 30.39 3.23
N SER A 274 -2.08 31.35 3.04
CA SER A 274 -2.12 32.59 3.81
C SER A 274 -2.60 32.38 5.25
N SER A 275 -3.45 31.40 5.49
CA SER A 275 -3.97 31.10 6.84
C SER A 275 -2.93 30.41 7.74
N GLY A 276 -1.81 29.97 7.20
CA GLY A 276 -0.80 29.20 7.94
C GLY A 276 -1.32 27.85 8.45
N VAL A 277 -2.53 27.46 8.03
CA VAL A 277 -3.04 26.10 8.27
C VAL A 277 -2.15 25.19 7.44
N GLN A 278 -1.39 24.34 8.11
CA GLN A 278 -0.74 23.22 7.45
C GLN A 278 -1.86 22.33 6.93
N VAL A 279 -2.20 22.51 5.65
CA VAL A 279 -3.02 21.51 4.95
C VAL A 279 -2.06 20.36 4.69
N GLU A 280 -2.14 19.35 5.48
CA GLU A 280 -1.45 18.08 5.22
C GLU A 280 -2.14 17.42 4.03
N LEU A 281 -1.85 17.95 2.83
CA LEU A 281 -2.24 17.28 1.59
C LEU A 281 -1.71 15.87 1.63
N LYS A 282 -2.61 14.90 1.42
CA LYS A 282 -2.21 13.50 1.36
C LYS A 282 -1.71 12.91 2.69
N GLU A 283 -2.12 13.46 3.84
CA GLU A 283 -1.82 12.88 5.15
C GLU A 283 -2.26 11.42 5.20
N GLN A 284 -3.44 11.13 4.64
CA GLN A 284 -3.98 9.78 4.62
C GLN A 284 -3.12 8.84 3.78
N GLU A 285 -2.68 9.25 2.59
CA GLU A 285 -1.80 8.47 1.70
C GLU A 285 -0.42 8.27 2.32
N THR A 286 0.14 9.31 2.92
CA THR A 286 1.44 9.25 3.62
C THR A 286 1.38 8.28 4.80
N LYS A 287 0.35 8.41 5.63
CA LYS A 287 0.13 7.55 6.79
C LYS A 287 -0.17 6.10 6.38
N PHE A 288 -0.92 5.91 5.29
CA PHE A 288 -1.15 4.58 4.72
C PHE A 288 0.16 3.93 4.27
N SER A 289 1.03 4.65 3.56
CA SER A 289 2.33 4.14 3.13
C SER A 289 3.26 3.85 4.32
N GLU A 290 3.21 4.65 5.38
CA GLU A 290 3.92 4.36 6.63
C GLU A 290 3.40 3.07 7.28
N ALA A 291 2.08 2.89 7.35
CA ALA A 291 1.46 1.69 7.88
C ALA A 291 1.88 0.44 7.08
N GLU A 292 1.87 0.51 5.74
CA GLU A 292 2.36 -0.57 4.88
C GLU A 292 3.80 -0.96 5.20
N ALA A 293 4.70 0.02 5.33
CA ALA A 293 6.10 -0.21 5.66
C ALA A 293 6.29 -0.85 7.04
N GLN A 294 5.37 -0.60 7.97
CA GLN A 294 5.43 -1.16 9.33
C GLN A 294 4.90 -2.59 9.44
N ILE A 295 4.11 -3.12 8.50
CA ILE A 295 3.50 -4.45 8.63
C ILE A 295 4.53 -5.53 8.91
N SER A 296 5.61 -5.60 8.14
CA SER A 296 6.67 -6.61 8.29
C SER A 296 7.65 -6.28 9.42
N VAL A 297 7.63 -5.06 9.95
CA VAL A 297 8.54 -4.60 11.01
C VAL A 297 7.86 -4.67 12.38
N ASN A 298 6.76 -3.95 12.53
CA ASN A 298 5.98 -3.86 13.76
C ASN A 298 4.48 -3.82 13.42
N THR A 299 3.87 -5.00 13.36
CA THR A 299 2.46 -5.18 12.95
C THR A 299 1.50 -4.38 13.84
N GLU A 300 1.75 -4.29 15.16
CA GLU A 300 0.88 -3.52 16.07
C GLU A 300 0.91 -2.02 15.74
N LYS A 301 2.11 -1.48 15.46
CA LYS A 301 2.27 -0.09 15.01
C LYS A 301 1.57 0.13 13.66
N ALA A 302 1.71 -0.81 12.72
CA ALA A 302 1.00 -0.76 11.45
C ALA A 302 -0.52 -0.71 11.64
N ILE A 303 -1.07 -1.57 12.50
CA ILE A 303 -2.51 -1.60 12.80
C ILE A 303 -2.98 -0.29 13.44
N GLN A 304 -2.17 0.32 14.32
CA GLN A 304 -2.51 1.63 14.87
C GLN A 304 -2.54 2.71 13.79
N LEU A 305 -1.55 2.76 12.91
CA LEU A 305 -1.50 3.69 11.78
C LEU A 305 -2.67 3.48 10.81
N PHE A 306 -3.06 2.23 10.51
CA PHE A 306 -4.24 1.97 9.69
C PHE A 306 -5.55 2.47 10.32
N LYS A 307 -5.68 2.42 11.65
CA LYS A 307 -6.85 3.02 12.32
C LYS A 307 -6.89 4.54 12.16
N GLU A 308 -5.73 5.19 12.27
CA GLU A 308 -5.60 6.62 12.03
C GLU A 308 -5.93 6.99 10.56
N VAL A 309 -5.51 6.16 9.59
CA VAL A 309 -5.90 6.31 8.18
C VAL A 309 -7.42 6.29 8.01
N MET A 310 -8.14 5.42 8.73
CA MET A 310 -9.60 5.37 8.66
C MET A 310 -10.25 6.66 9.19
N GLU A 311 -9.67 7.25 10.25
CA GLU A 311 -10.22 8.43 10.91
C GLU A 311 -10.01 9.72 10.09
N LEU A 312 -8.99 9.78 9.22
CA LEU A 312 -8.65 10.96 8.42
C LEU A 312 -9.68 11.26 7.32
N ASP A 313 -10.08 10.27 6.56
CA ASP A 313 -11.15 10.38 5.56
C ASP A 313 -11.86 9.02 5.39
N GLU A 314 -12.99 8.89 6.04
CA GLU A 314 -13.77 7.65 6.02
C GLU A 314 -14.34 7.30 4.63
N LYS A 315 -14.44 8.27 3.71
CA LYS A 315 -15.02 8.07 2.37
C LYS A 315 -13.98 7.59 1.37
N ASN A 316 -12.71 7.72 1.67
CA ASN A 316 -11.63 7.33 0.78
C ASN A 316 -11.45 5.81 0.75
N GLU A 317 -11.04 5.28 -0.40
CA GLU A 317 -10.77 3.84 -0.58
C GLU A 317 -9.61 3.34 0.30
N LEU A 318 -8.69 4.21 0.70
CA LEU A 318 -7.62 3.87 1.64
C LEU A 318 -8.17 3.52 3.01
N ALA A 319 -9.23 4.21 3.48
CA ALA A 319 -9.91 3.85 4.72
C ALA A 319 -10.52 2.44 4.65
N VAL A 320 -11.08 2.05 3.51
CA VAL A 320 -11.62 0.70 3.30
C VAL A 320 -10.52 -0.35 3.35
N SER A 321 -9.39 -0.10 2.68
CA SER A 321 -8.23 -1.00 2.71
C SER A 321 -7.63 -1.12 4.10
N ALA A 322 -7.53 -0.01 4.83
CA ALA A 322 -7.09 0.04 6.21
C ALA A 322 -8.03 -0.76 7.13
N ALA A 323 -9.35 -0.53 7.04
CA ALA A 323 -10.36 -1.25 7.81
C ALA A 323 -10.27 -2.77 7.57
N PHE A 324 -10.12 -3.18 6.31
CA PHE A 324 -10.02 -4.58 5.96
C PHE A 324 -8.75 -5.24 6.52
N THR A 325 -7.62 -4.53 6.48
CA THR A 325 -6.35 -4.97 7.07
C THR A 325 -6.46 -5.12 8.59
N VAL A 326 -7.07 -4.14 9.27
CA VAL A 326 -7.33 -4.18 10.71
C VAL A 326 -8.28 -5.33 11.07
N GLY A 327 -9.34 -5.54 10.30
CA GLY A 327 -10.27 -6.66 10.45
C GLY A 327 -9.56 -8.01 10.38
N TYR A 328 -8.69 -8.21 9.39
CA TYR A 328 -7.91 -9.45 9.26
C TYR A 328 -6.89 -9.66 10.38
N HIS A 329 -6.28 -8.59 10.88
CA HIS A 329 -5.39 -8.70 12.04
C HIS A 329 -6.14 -9.24 13.27
N TYR A 330 -7.32 -8.69 13.57
CA TYR A 330 -8.14 -9.16 14.70
C TYR A 330 -8.69 -10.56 14.51
N ASP A 331 -9.08 -10.91 13.27
CA ASP A 331 -9.50 -12.26 12.94
C ASP A 331 -8.37 -13.28 13.15
N GLY A 332 -7.17 -12.98 12.68
CA GLY A 332 -5.98 -13.82 12.88
C GLY A 332 -5.55 -13.94 14.34
N SER A 333 -5.86 -12.96 15.18
CA SER A 333 -5.59 -12.97 16.63
C SER A 333 -6.78 -13.46 17.47
N THR A 334 -7.78 -14.09 16.84
CA THR A 334 -8.99 -14.66 17.48
C THR A 334 -9.85 -13.64 18.26
N GLN A 335 -9.70 -12.36 17.99
CA GLN A 335 -10.54 -11.28 18.52
C GLN A 335 -11.75 -11.05 17.60
N LEU A 336 -12.65 -12.05 17.56
CA LEU A 336 -13.69 -12.15 16.54
C LEU A 336 -14.67 -10.97 16.54
N ASP A 337 -15.05 -10.46 17.72
CA ASP A 337 -15.93 -9.28 17.83
C ASP A 337 -15.27 -8.03 17.27
N SER A 338 -13.96 -7.85 17.53
CA SER A 338 -13.20 -6.74 16.96
C SER A 338 -13.09 -6.87 15.43
N ALA A 339 -12.86 -8.06 14.91
CA ALA A 339 -12.83 -8.33 13.48
C ALA A 339 -14.17 -7.98 12.82
N LEU A 340 -15.29 -8.45 13.40
CA LEU A 340 -16.64 -8.17 12.94
C LEU A 340 -16.93 -6.67 12.86
N LYS A 341 -16.47 -5.88 13.84
CA LYS A 341 -16.67 -4.42 13.86
C LYS A 341 -16.12 -3.78 12.57
N TYR A 342 -14.91 -4.13 12.15
CA TYR A 342 -14.27 -3.54 10.97
C TYR A 342 -14.85 -4.07 9.65
N PHE A 343 -15.21 -5.34 9.57
CA PHE A 343 -15.86 -5.88 8.37
C PHE A 343 -17.28 -5.34 8.19
N ASN A 344 -18.06 -5.22 9.26
CA ASN A 344 -19.38 -4.57 9.22
C ASN A 344 -19.28 -3.11 8.78
N TRP A 345 -18.32 -2.35 9.31
CA TRP A 345 -18.10 -0.97 8.89
C TRP A 345 -17.89 -0.85 7.37
N ILE A 346 -17.13 -1.77 6.75
CA ILE A 346 -16.94 -1.79 5.30
C ILE A 346 -18.26 -2.05 4.57
N VAL A 347 -19.03 -3.06 5.01
CA VAL A 347 -20.28 -3.46 4.34
C VAL A 347 -21.34 -2.35 4.46
N GLU A 348 -21.41 -1.67 5.59
CA GLU A 348 -22.39 -0.62 5.86
C GLU A 348 -22.06 0.69 5.13
N ASN A 349 -20.78 1.06 5.05
CA ASN A 349 -20.38 2.39 4.55
C ASN A 349 -19.85 2.34 3.11
N HIS A 350 -19.33 1.18 2.63
CA HIS A 350 -18.66 1.05 1.33
C HIS A 350 -19.16 -0.13 0.49
N PRO A 351 -20.47 -0.18 0.15
CA PRO A 351 -21.06 -1.32 -0.59
C PRO A 351 -20.50 -1.52 -2.00
N ASN A 352 -19.89 -0.48 -2.58
CA ASN A 352 -19.30 -0.54 -3.93
C ASN A 352 -17.77 -0.76 -3.92
N SER A 353 -17.17 -0.98 -2.75
CA SER A 353 -15.72 -1.18 -2.66
C SER A 353 -15.30 -2.56 -3.17
N PRO A 354 -14.07 -2.72 -3.67
CA PRO A 354 -13.52 -4.03 -4.05
C PRO A 354 -13.47 -5.03 -2.89
N GLN A 355 -13.45 -4.53 -1.65
CA GLN A 355 -13.38 -5.32 -0.42
C GLN A 355 -14.74 -5.81 0.08
N TYR A 356 -15.85 -5.19 -0.37
CA TYR A 356 -17.20 -5.48 0.12
C TYR A 356 -17.54 -6.98 0.15
N LYS A 357 -17.37 -7.65 -0.99
CA LYS A 357 -17.70 -9.07 -1.10
C LYS A 357 -16.94 -9.93 -0.08
N ASN A 358 -15.65 -9.71 0.02
CA ASN A 358 -14.80 -10.48 0.94
C ASN A 358 -15.13 -10.18 2.40
N ALA A 359 -15.44 -8.90 2.73
CA ALA A 359 -15.87 -8.51 4.07
C ALA A 359 -17.18 -9.22 4.45
N ASN A 360 -18.16 -9.23 3.55
CA ASN A 360 -19.44 -9.87 3.79
C ASN A 360 -19.32 -11.40 3.97
N GLU A 361 -18.55 -12.07 3.13
CA GLU A 361 -18.26 -13.51 3.27
C GLU A 361 -17.56 -13.81 4.62
N ARG A 362 -16.67 -12.91 5.07
CA ARG A 362 -15.98 -13.08 6.33
C ARG A 362 -16.89 -12.87 7.53
N ILE A 363 -17.79 -11.90 7.50
CA ILE A 363 -18.82 -11.67 8.52
C ILE A 363 -19.65 -12.96 8.72
N GLN A 364 -20.14 -13.55 7.64
CA GLN A 364 -20.93 -14.79 7.71
C GLN A 364 -20.15 -15.93 8.39
N THR A 365 -18.88 -16.07 8.04
CA THR A 365 -18.00 -17.10 8.64
C THR A 365 -17.78 -16.85 10.14
N LEU A 366 -17.50 -15.60 10.53
CA LEU A 366 -17.26 -15.25 11.94
C LEU A 366 -18.50 -15.39 12.80
N GLN A 367 -19.68 -15.00 12.28
CA GLN A 367 -20.96 -15.17 12.97
C GLN A 367 -21.28 -16.65 13.18
N TYR A 368 -21.02 -17.51 12.20
CA TYR A 368 -21.17 -18.96 12.33
C TYR A 368 -20.25 -19.53 13.41
N VAL A 369 -18.99 -19.11 13.46
CA VAL A 369 -18.04 -19.55 14.50
C VAL A 369 -18.50 -19.10 15.88
N LEU A 370 -18.92 -17.84 16.04
CA LEU A 370 -19.40 -17.31 17.32
C LEU A 370 -20.67 -18.01 17.80
N SER A 371 -21.61 -18.32 16.92
CA SER A 371 -22.82 -19.08 17.30
C SER A 371 -22.47 -20.46 17.83
N ASN A 372 -21.58 -21.18 17.16
CA ASN A 372 -21.15 -22.51 17.61
C ASN A 372 -20.34 -22.49 18.91
N LEU A 373 -19.56 -21.43 19.18
CA LEU A 373 -18.85 -21.27 20.45
C LEU A 373 -19.80 -21.03 21.62
N ASN A 374 -20.93 -20.35 21.38
CA ASN A 374 -21.93 -20.06 22.40
C ASN A 374 -22.88 -21.27 22.65
N GLU A 375 -23.00 -22.19 21.70
CA GLU A 375 -23.83 -23.41 21.82
C GLU A 375 -23.03 -24.61 22.36
N ALA A 376 -21.72 -24.53 22.54
CA ALA A 376 -20.94 -25.62 23.15
C ALA A 376 -21.38 -25.80 24.61
N PRO A 377 -21.89 -26.99 25.02
CA PRO A 377 -22.35 -27.22 26.39
C PRO A 377 -21.15 -27.06 27.34
N VAL A 378 -21.33 -26.23 28.34
CA VAL A 378 -20.44 -26.21 29.50
C VAL A 378 -20.53 -27.60 30.12
N ASP A 379 -19.51 -28.43 29.88
CA ASP A 379 -19.41 -29.76 30.47
C ASP A 379 -19.21 -29.61 31.99
N SER A 380 -20.36 -29.61 32.72
CA SER A 380 -20.44 -29.50 34.15
C SER A 380 -20.22 -30.87 34.86
N SER A 381 -19.55 -31.82 34.18
CA SER A 381 -19.40 -33.21 34.70
C SER A 381 -18.21 -33.44 35.65
N HIS A 382 -17.53 -32.40 36.14
CA HIS A 382 -16.44 -32.54 37.12
C HIS A 382 -16.64 -31.83 38.46
N LEU A 383 -17.89 -31.76 38.96
CA LEU A 383 -18.16 -31.34 40.34
C LEU A 383 -19.18 -32.28 41.03
N GLN A 384 -18.92 -33.58 41.02
CA GLN A 384 -19.50 -34.53 41.99
C GLN A 384 -18.54 -35.69 42.14
N GLU A 385 -17.73 -35.60 43.19
CA GLU A 385 -17.31 -36.72 44.04
C GLU A 385 -16.22 -36.22 44.96
N GLU A 386 -16.66 -35.89 46.20
CA GLU A 386 -16.01 -36.30 47.41
C GLU A 386 -16.90 -35.88 48.58
N ASN A 387 -17.71 -36.86 49.05
CA ASN A 387 -18.16 -36.96 50.40
C ASN A 387 -17.50 -38.15 51.05
#